data_67bd93215646a75b19a8f68c5e709b97
#
_entry.id   67bd93215646a75b19a8f68c5e709b97
#
_cell.length_a   1.000
_cell.length_b   1.000
_cell.length_c   1.000
_cell.angle_alpha   90.00
_cell.angle_beta   90.00
_cell.angle_gamma   90.00
#
_symmetry.space_group_name_H-M   'P 1'
#
loop_
_entity.id
_entity.type
_entity.pdbx_description
1 polymer ?
#
loop_
_entity_poly.entity_id
_entity_poly.type
_entity_poly.pdbx_seq_one_letter_code
_entity_poly.pdbx_strand_id
1 'polypeptide(L)'
;LGFYSSFMVSKRVDIITRSYQDGAKAIKWSCDGSPEFEISDADKADRGSDIVLHIDDDCKEFLEKQKIQELLNKYCKFMAVPVAFGKKTEWKDGKQVETDQDNIINDVEPLWTKTPITLNDEDYKSFYRTLYPMQDEPLFWIHLNVDYPFNLTGILYFPRIKSNIELQRNKIQLYCNQVFVTDQVEGIVPEFLTLLHGVIDSPDIPLNVSRSYLQSDANVKKISKYITKKVADRLASIFKDDRKDYEQKWDDLKIFINYGMLSQDDFYDRAKDFALLKDVDGKYFTYDEYKTLIKDNQTDKDGNLVYLYANDKEGEYSYIEAAKNK
;
A
#
# COMPACT_ATOMS: atom_id res chain seq x y z
N LEU A 1 -13.21 -21.91 -6.97
CA LEU A 1 -13.75 -21.55 -5.63
C LEU A 1 -14.57 -20.27 -5.65
N GLY A 2 -14.15 -19.22 -6.39
CA GLY A 2 -14.90 -17.96 -6.47
C GLY A 2 -16.37 -18.13 -6.86
N PHE A 3 -16.65 -19.04 -7.78
CA PHE A 3 -18.02 -19.33 -8.20
C PHE A 3 -18.89 -19.91 -7.07
N TYR A 4 -18.32 -20.83 -6.26
CA TYR A 4 -19.08 -21.42 -5.15
C TYR A 4 -19.48 -20.40 -4.08
N SER A 5 -18.77 -19.28 -3.97
CA SER A 5 -19.11 -18.21 -3.03
C SER A 5 -20.47 -17.56 -3.35
N SER A 6 -20.94 -17.67 -4.60
CA SER A 6 -22.27 -17.15 -4.98
C SER A 6 -23.40 -17.82 -4.20
N PHE A 7 -23.25 -19.11 -3.84
CA PHE A 7 -24.23 -19.84 -3.04
C PHE A 7 -24.22 -19.48 -1.55
N MET A 8 -23.24 -18.68 -1.10
CA MET A 8 -23.25 -18.16 0.29
C MET A 8 -24.23 -17.01 0.48
N VAL A 9 -24.67 -16.37 -0.62
CA VAL A 9 -25.52 -15.19 -0.59
C VAL A 9 -26.79 -15.36 -1.45
N SER A 10 -26.92 -16.48 -2.17
CA SER A 10 -28.05 -16.73 -3.06
C SER A 10 -28.60 -18.14 -2.92
N LYS A 11 -29.92 -18.25 -3.00
CA LYS A 11 -30.66 -19.52 -3.01
C LYS A 11 -30.64 -20.25 -4.34
N ARG A 12 -30.26 -19.57 -5.41
CA ARG A 12 -30.11 -20.13 -6.77
C ARG A 12 -29.21 -19.25 -7.61
N VAL A 13 -28.44 -19.85 -8.48
CA VAL A 13 -27.61 -19.19 -9.49
C VAL A 13 -28.02 -19.65 -10.87
N ASP A 14 -28.32 -18.72 -11.75
CA ASP A 14 -28.54 -18.97 -13.16
C ASP A 14 -27.35 -18.40 -13.96
N ILE A 15 -26.83 -19.16 -14.93
CA ILE A 15 -25.83 -18.71 -15.89
C ILE A 15 -26.41 -18.84 -17.28
N ILE A 16 -26.59 -17.72 -17.99
CA ILE A 16 -27.04 -17.67 -19.37
C ILE A 16 -25.83 -17.33 -20.22
N THR A 17 -25.42 -18.22 -21.09
CA THR A 17 -24.16 -18.06 -21.84
C THR A 17 -24.29 -18.41 -23.30
N ARG A 18 -23.58 -17.69 -24.16
CA ARG A 18 -23.42 -17.97 -25.59
C ARG A 18 -21.92 -17.88 -25.96
N SER A 19 -21.42 -18.93 -26.61
CA SER A 19 -20.05 -19.00 -27.12
C SER A 19 -19.78 -17.93 -28.20
N TYR A 20 -18.51 -17.58 -28.37
CA TYR A 20 -18.02 -16.73 -29.47
C TYR A 20 -18.07 -17.43 -30.84
N GLN A 21 -18.24 -18.76 -30.88
CA GLN A 21 -18.23 -19.56 -32.11
C GLN A 21 -19.47 -19.28 -32.94
N ASP A 22 -19.27 -19.21 -34.26
CA ASP A 22 -20.38 -19.01 -35.20
C ASP A 22 -21.39 -20.15 -35.10
N GLY A 23 -22.68 -19.79 -35.09
CA GLY A 23 -23.78 -20.74 -34.99
C GLY A 23 -24.02 -21.33 -33.58
N ALA A 24 -23.24 -20.91 -32.58
CA ALA A 24 -23.45 -21.37 -31.20
C ALA A 24 -24.83 -20.92 -30.68
N LYS A 25 -25.55 -21.87 -30.09
CA LYS A 25 -26.79 -21.60 -29.37
C LYS A 25 -26.49 -21.12 -27.95
N ALA A 26 -27.35 -20.26 -27.42
CA ALA A 26 -27.32 -19.89 -26.05
C ALA A 26 -27.90 -20.99 -25.16
N ILE A 27 -27.31 -21.20 -24.00
CA ILE A 27 -27.77 -22.15 -22.98
C ILE A 27 -27.94 -21.45 -21.63
N LYS A 28 -28.83 -21.96 -20.82
CA LYS A 28 -28.98 -21.61 -19.41
C LYS A 28 -28.60 -22.79 -18.55
N TRP A 29 -27.72 -22.58 -17.61
CA TRP A 29 -27.41 -23.46 -16.48
C TRP A 29 -28.05 -22.88 -15.23
N SER A 30 -28.66 -23.73 -14.39
CA SER A 30 -29.32 -23.33 -13.14
C SER A 30 -29.01 -24.31 -12.04
N CYS A 31 -28.70 -23.85 -10.84
CA CYS A 31 -28.40 -24.65 -9.66
C CYS A 31 -28.79 -23.92 -8.39
N ASP A 32 -29.27 -24.66 -7.40
CA ASP A 32 -29.62 -24.17 -6.06
C ASP A 32 -28.55 -24.45 -4.98
N GLY A 33 -27.37 -24.90 -5.42
CA GLY A 33 -26.27 -25.27 -4.52
C GLY A 33 -26.25 -26.75 -4.17
N SER A 34 -27.25 -27.52 -4.57
CA SER A 34 -27.27 -29.00 -4.49
C SER A 34 -26.30 -29.59 -5.53
N PRO A 35 -25.99 -30.91 -5.44
CA PRO A 35 -25.20 -31.59 -6.49
C PRO A 35 -25.88 -31.65 -7.86
N GLU A 36 -27.17 -31.35 -7.93
CA GLU A 36 -27.97 -31.39 -9.14
C GLU A 36 -27.99 -30.00 -9.80
N PHE A 37 -28.05 -29.98 -11.13
CA PHE A 37 -28.20 -28.77 -11.94
C PHE A 37 -29.05 -29.03 -13.17
N GLU A 38 -29.62 -27.99 -13.72
CA GLU A 38 -30.41 -28.03 -14.92
C GLU A 38 -29.73 -27.30 -16.08
N ILE A 39 -29.83 -27.84 -17.29
CA ILE A 39 -29.42 -27.15 -18.53
C ILE A 39 -30.61 -27.09 -19.46
N SER A 40 -30.89 -25.89 -19.99
CA SER A 40 -31.94 -25.64 -20.97
C SER A 40 -31.48 -24.69 -22.06
N ASP A 41 -32.20 -24.65 -23.15
CA ASP A 41 -32.00 -23.65 -24.19
C ASP A 41 -32.34 -22.26 -23.63
N ALA A 42 -31.63 -21.24 -24.10
CA ALA A 42 -31.84 -19.84 -23.70
C ALA A 42 -31.84 -18.92 -24.94
N ASP A 43 -32.39 -17.74 -24.75
CA ASP A 43 -32.31 -16.66 -25.75
C ASP A 43 -31.28 -15.61 -25.28
N LYS A 44 -30.16 -15.52 -26.01
CA LYS A 44 -29.12 -14.51 -25.83
C LYS A 44 -28.50 -14.17 -27.19
N ALA A 45 -28.71 -12.92 -27.61
CA ALA A 45 -28.26 -12.47 -28.93
C ALA A 45 -26.72 -12.33 -29.01
N ASP A 46 -26.09 -11.82 -27.96
CA ASP A 46 -24.67 -11.54 -27.96
C ASP A 46 -23.87 -12.66 -27.29
N ARG A 47 -22.59 -12.80 -27.67
CA ARG A 47 -21.64 -13.65 -26.97
C ARG A 47 -21.43 -13.16 -25.53
N GLY A 48 -21.06 -14.08 -24.64
CA GLY A 48 -20.75 -13.76 -23.25
C GLY A 48 -21.65 -14.53 -22.29
N SER A 49 -21.53 -14.20 -21.00
CA SER A 49 -22.26 -14.88 -19.93
C SER A 49 -22.91 -13.85 -18.99
N ASP A 50 -24.17 -14.07 -18.69
CA ASP A 50 -24.93 -13.37 -17.67
C ASP A 50 -25.01 -14.29 -16.45
N ILE A 51 -24.58 -13.83 -15.30
CA ILE A 51 -24.65 -14.57 -14.03
C ILE A 51 -25.69 -13.89 -13.15
N VAL A 52 -26.79 -14.60 -12.86
CA VAL A 52 -27.92 -14.10 -12.09
C VAL A 52 -27.95 -14.78 -10.75
N LEU A 53 -27.73 -14.01 -9.69
CA LEU A 53 -27.81 -14.47 -8.30
C LEU A 53 -29.19 -14.17 -7.74
N HIS A 54 -29.95 -15.19 -7.39
CA HIS A 54 -31.23 -15.04 -6.69
C HIS A 54 -30.96 -14.93 -5.19
N ILE A 55 -30.76 -13.70 -4.75
CA ILE A 55 -30.28 -13.37 -3.40
C ILE A 55 -31.21 -13.91 -2.31
N ASP A 56 -30.64 -14.49 -1.27
CA ASP A 56 -31.34 -14.96 -0.09
C ASP A 56 -31.94 -13.81 0.73
N ASP A 57 -33.02 -14.13 1.46
CA ASP A 57 -33.72 -13.14 2.27
C ASP A 57 -32.82 -12.49 3.37
N ASP A 58 -31.86 -13.22 3.89
CA ASP A 58 -30.90 -12.75 4.89
C ASP A 58 -29.75 -11.94 4.29
N CYS A 59 -29.64 -11.89 2.94
CA CYS A 59 -28.57 -11.25 2.20
C CYS A 59 -29.04 -10.05 1.35
N LYS A 60 -30.23 -9.49 1.63
CA LYS A 60 -30.83 -8.41 0.84
C LYS A 60 -29.99 -7.13 0.74
N GLU A 61 -29.03 -6.93 1.63
CA GLU A 61 -28.07 -5.80 1.54
C GLU A 61 -27.33 -5.78 0.19
N PHE A 62 -27.07 -6.95 -0.41
CA PHE A 62 -26.43 -7.06 -1.74
C PHE A 62 -27.32 -6.71 -2.92
N LEU A 63 -28.59 -6.38 -2.71
CA LEU A 63 -29.47 -5.78 -3.72
C LEU A 63 -29.34 -4.25 -3.78
N GLU A 64 -28.70 -3.65 -2.75
CA GLU A 64 -28.52 -2.20 -2.67
C GLU A 64 -27.36 -1.74 -3.56
N LYS A 65 -27.64 -0.80 -4.47
CA LYS A 65 -26.64 -0.25 -5.39
C LYS A 65 -25.41 0.31 -4.67
N GLN A 66 -25.62 1.00 -3.55
CA GLN A 66 -24.52 1.57 -2.75
C GLN A 66 -23.61 0.49 -2.18
N LYS A 67 -24.17 -0.59 -1.64
CA LYS A 67 -23.42 -1.73 -1.10
C LYS A 67 -22.51 -2.36 -2.16
N ILE A 68 -23.06 -2.61 -3.34
CA ILE A 68 -22.29 -3.17 -4.48
C ILE A 68 -21.19 -2.18 -4.92
N GLN A 69 -21.50 -0.89 -5.01
CA GLN A 69 -20.51 0.13 -5.36
C GLN A 69 -19.32 0.16 -4.36
N GLU A 70 -19.59 0.07 -3.06
CA GLU A 70 -18.57 0.01 -2.02
C GLU A 70 -17.66 -1.23 -2.18
N LEU A 71 -18.26 -2.40 -2.42
CA LEU A 71 -17.52 -3.65 -2.65
C LEU A 71 -16.67 -3.58 -3.92
N LEU A 72 -17.24 -3.08 -5.02
CA LEU A 72 -16.50 -2.91 -6.27
C LEU A 72 -15.34 -1.93 -6.12
N ASN A 73 -15.56 -0.81 -5.45
CA ASN A 73 -14.50 0.17 -5.15
C ASN A 73 -13.38 -0.41 -4.28
N LYS A 74 -13.73 -1.28 -3.33
CA LYS A 74 -12.76 -1.91 -2.45
C LYS A 74 -11.91 -2.97 -3.17
N TYR A 75 -12.56 -3.86 -3.90
CA TYR A 75 -11.90 -5.06 -4.42
C TYR A 75 -11.51 -4.97 -5.89
N CYS A 76 -12.20 -4.14 -6.68
CA CYS A 76 -12.03 -4.10 -8.13
C CYS A 76 -11.38 -2.81 -8.65
N LYS A 77 -11.08 -1.84 -7.76
CA LYS A 77 -10.60 -0.48 -8.12
C LYS A 77 -9.47 -0.45 -9.16
N PHE A 78 -8.62 -1.45 -9.17
CA PHE A 78 -7.43 -1.52 -10.02
C PHE A 78 -7.36 -2.80 -10.86
N MET A 79 -8.47 -3.51 -11.01
CA MET A 79 -8.48 -4.71 -11.86
C MET A 79 -8.06 -4.39 -13.29
N ALA A 80 -7.29 -5.28 -13.91
CA ALA A 80 -6.77 -5.11 -15.27
C ALA A 80 -7.85 -5.22 -16.38
N VAL A 81 -9.09 -5.58 -16.01
CA VAL A 81 -10.23 -5.66 -16.93
C VAL A 81 -11.22 -4.56 -16.57
N PRO A 82 -11.76 -3.80 -17.55
CA PRO A 82 -12.75 -2.77 -17.28
C PRO A 82 -14.00 -3.34 -16.62
N VAL A 83 -14.43 -2.74 -15.54
CA VAL A 83 -15.65 -3.08 -14.79
C VAL A 83 -16.65 -1.95 -14.96
N ALA A 84 -17.74 -2.20 -15.67
CA ALA A 84 -18.84 -1.25 -15.83
C ALA A 84 -19.87 -1.44 -14.71
N PHE A 85 -20.24 -0.35 -14.03
CA PHE A 85 -21.31 -0.37 -13.03
C PHE A 85 -22.23 0.85 -13.19
N GLY A 86 -23.40 0.63 -13.74
CA GLY A 86 -24.36 1.66 -14.12
C GLY A 86 -23.91 2.48 -15.34
N LYS A 87 -24.55 3.60 -15.55
CA LYS A 87 -24.26 4.54 -16.62
C LYS A 87 -23.58 5.81 -16.06
N LYS A 88 -22.80 6.48 -16.90
CA LYS A 88 -22.27 7.81 -16.57
C LYS A 88 -23.42 8.80 -16.42
N THR A 89 -23.29 9.70 -15.48
CA THR A 89 -24.25 10.79 -15.26
C THR A 89 -23.62 12.13 -15.59
N GLU A 90 -24.39 13.01 -16.22
CA GLU A 90 -24.03 14.39 -16.52
C GLU A 90 -25.02 15.37 -15.89
N TRP A 91 -24.53 16.53 -15.51
CA TRP A 91 -25.41 17.62 -15.06
C TRP A 91 -26.00 18.35 -16.26
N LYS A 92 -27.34 18.28 -16.44
CA LYS A 92 -28.09 19.05 -17.43
C LYS A 92 -29.23 19.78 -16.72
N ASP A 93 -29.32 21.08 -16.88
CA ASP A 93 -30.39 21.93 -16.34
C ASP A 93 -30.59 21.77 -14.82
N GLY A 94 -29.46 21.63 -14.05
CA GLY A 94 -29.49 21.47 -12.60
C GLY A 94 -29.95 20.08 -12.11
N LYS A 95 -30.06 19.10 -13.00
CA LYS A 95 -30.39 17.70 -12.68
C LYS A 95 -29.32 16.76 -13.20
N GLN A 96 -29.09 15.69 -12.45
CA GLN A 96 -28.23 14.58 -12.88
C GLN A 96 -29.02 13.70 -13.86
N VAL A 97 -28.50 13.54 -15.09
CA VAL A 97 -29.12 12.74 -16.15
C VAL A 97 -28.19 11.61 -16.53
N GLU A 98 -28.67 10.38 -16.61
CA GLU A 98 -27.89 9.25 -17.11
C GLU A 98 -27.66 9.39 -18.62
N THR A 99 -26.44 9.03 -19.04
CA THR A 99 -26.04 8.96 -20.45
C THR A 99 -26.10 7.52 -20.95
N ASP A 100 -25.93 7.32 -22.24
CA ASP A 100 -25.85 5.96 -22.84
C ASP A 100 -24.49 5.28 -22.59
N GLN A 101 -23.51 6.00 -22.05
CA GLN A 101 -22.16 5.49 -21.80
C GLN A 101 -22.07 4.70 -20.50
N ASP A 102 -21.38 3.54 -20.56
CA ASP A 102 -21.10 2.76 -19.38
C ASP A 102 -20.17 3.51 -18.42
N ASN A 103 -20.47 3.41 -17.13
CA ASN A 103 -19.64 3.95 -16.08
C ASN A 103 -18.56 2.92 -15.69
N ILE A 104 -17.35 3.06 -16.26
CA ILE A 104 -16.21 2.23 -15.87
C ILE A 104 -15.68 2.75 -14.54
N ILE A 105 -15.65 1.88 -13.53
CA ILE A 105 -15.38 2.25 -12.12
C ILE A 105 -13.94 2.02 -11.69
N ASN A 106 -13.15 1.32 -12.48
CA ASN A 106 -11.78 0.94 -12.14
C ASN A 106 -10.75 1.54 -13.10
N ASP A 107 -9.52 1.68 -12.58
CA ASP A 107 -8.34 2.03 -13.36
C ASP A 107 -7.61 0.75 -13.76
N VAL A 108 -7.62 0.43 -15.05
CA VAL A 108 -7.02 -0.79 -15.60
C VAL A 108 -5.50 -0.73 -15.74
N GLU A 109 -4.92 0.48 -15.71
CA GLU A 109 -3.48 0.73 -15.82
C GLU A 109 -3.00 1.62 -14.67
N PRO A 110 -3.09 1.14 -13.42
CA PRO A 110 -2.73 1.94 -12.26
C PRO A 110 -1.25 2.34 -12.28
N LEU A 111 -0.92 3.42 -11.57
CA LEU A 111 0.38 4.08 -11.67
C LEU A 111 1.56 3.13 -11.42
N TRP A 112 1.44 2.18 -10.51
CA TRP A 112 2.53 1.25 -10.17
C TRP A 112 2.87 0.23 -11.26
N THR A 113 2.01 0.06 -12.27
CA THR A 113 2.29 -0.81 -13.42
C THR A 113 3.07 -0.11 -14.52
N LYS A 114 3.18 1.23 -14.45
CA LYS A 114 3.87 2.05 -15.45
C LYS A 114 5.37 2.07 -15.18
N THR A 115 6.14 2.30 -16.24
CA THR A 115 7.60 2.41 -16.12
C THR A 115 7.98 3.71 -15.41
N PRO A 116 8.79 3.69 -14.31
CA PRO A 116 9.09 4.89 -13.53
C PRO A 116 9.66 6.07 -14.32
N ILE A 117 10.45 5.79 -15.37
CA ILE A 117 11.07 6.85 -16.21
C ILE A 117 10.04 7.67 -17.01
N THR A 118 8.83 7.16 -17.17
CA THR A 118 7.75 7.86 -17.88
C THR A 118 6.91 8.75 -16.98
N LEU A 119 7.17 8.73 -15.66
CA LEU A 119 6.37 9.39 -14.64
C LEU A 119 7.10 10.61 -14.07
N ASN A 120 6.34 11.62 -13.70
CA ASN A 120 6.83 12.81 -13.02
C ASN A 120 6.28 12.87 -11.57
N ASP A 121 6.76 13.82 -10.78
CA ASP A 121 6.41 13.98 -9.38
C ASP A 121 4.89 14.20 -9.16
N GLU A 122 4.23 14.92 -10.07
CA GLU A 122 2.79 15.18 -9.95
C GLU A 122 1.96 13.92 -10.19
N ASP A 123 2.41 13.00 -11.03
CA ASP A 123 1.75 11.69 -11.21
C ASP A 123 1.72 10.92 -9.89
N TYR A 124 2.86 10.87 -9.17
CA TYR A 124 2.95 10.20 -7.87
C TYR A 124 2.10 10.89 -6.80
N LYS A 125 2.11 12.21 -6.73
CA LYS A 125 1.31 12.97 -5.78
C LYS A 125 -0.19 12.84 -6.06
N SER A 126 -0.58 12.89 -7.32
CA SER A 126 -1.97 12.71 -7.74
C SER A 126 -2.48 11.30 -7.38
N PHE A 127 -1.65 10.29 -7.62
CA PHE A 127 -1.97 8.92 -7.22
C PHE A 127 -2.08 8.77 -5.70
N TYR A 128 -1.18 9.40 -4.93
CA TYR A 128 -1.27 9.42 -3.47
C TYR A 128 -2.58 10.05 -2.98
N ARG A 129 -2.99 11.20 -3.55
CA ARG A 129 -4.27 11.85 -3.24
C ARG A 129 -5.48 10.96 -3.58
N THR A 130 -5.38 10.15 -4.63
CA THR A 130 -6.42 9.18 -5.00
C THR A 130 -6.55 8.03 -4.00
N LEU A 131 -5.43 7.60 -3.41
CA LEU A 131 -5.43 6.55 -2.38
C LEU A 131 -5.80 7.10 -1.00
N TYR A 132 -5.35 8.32 -0.67
CA TYR A 132 -5.43 8.92 0.67
C TYR A 132 -5.90 10.38 0.61
N PRO A 133 -7.16 10.64 0.22
CA PRO A 133 -7.65 12.00 -0.05
C PRO A 133 -7.65 12.94 1.15
N MET A 134 -7.58 12.38 2.37
CA MET A 134 -7.59 13.15 3.64
C MET A 134 -6.20 13.29 4.27
N GLN A 135 -5.14 12.86 3.57
CA GLN A 135 -3.77 12.94 4.08
C GLN A 135 -3.02 14.11 3.44
N ASP A 136 -2.02 14.63 4.18
CA ASP A 136 -1.07 15.61 3.64
C ASP A 136 -0.20 14.95 2.57
N GLU A 137 0.42 15.74 1.69
CA GLU A 137 1.35 15.21 0.70
C GLU A 137 2.51 14.44 1.33
N PRO A 138 2.95 13.35 0.69
CA PRO A 138 4.05 12.54 1.20
C PRO A 138 5.39 13.31 1.12
N LEU A 139 6.33 12.94 1.95
CA LEU A 139 7.70 13.49 1.93
C LEU A 139 8.44 13.13 0.64
N PHE A 140 8.32 11.87 0.23
CA PHE A 140 8.83 11.29 -1.00
C PHE A 140 8.24 9.87 -1.18
N TRP A 141 8.66 9.20 -2.25
CA TRP A 141 8.19 7.85 -2.59
C TRP A 141 9.29 6.99 -3.17
N ILE A 142 9.00 5.69 -3.18
CA ILE A 142 9.83 4.66 -3.79
C ILE A 142 8.95 3.87 -4.75
N HIS A 143 9.27 3.89 -6.05
CA HIS A 143 8.63 3.02 -7.02
C HIS A 143 9.37 1.69 -7.08
N LEU A 144 8.68 0.62 -6.74
CA LEU A 144 9.17 -0.75 -6.83
C LEU A 144 8.83 -1.30 -8.21
N ASN A 145 9.83 -1.84 -8.90
CA ASN A 145 9.65 -2.51 -10.19
C ASN A 145 10.73 -3.57 -10.34
N VAL A 146 10.38 -4.81 -10.09
CA VAL A 146 11.28 -5.97 -10.08
C VAL A 146 10.58 -7.13 -10.79
N ASP A 147 11.30 -7.78 -11.70
CA ASP A 147 10.84 -8.94 -12.46
C ASP A 147 11.67 -10.20 -12.17
N TYR A 148 12.83 -10.07 -11.51
CA TYR A 148 13.70 -11.16 -11.11
C TYR A 148 14.44 -10.85 -9.81
N PRO A 149 14.56 -11.76 -8.84
CA PRO A 149 14.15 -13.18 -8.82
C PRO A 149 12.68 -13.43 -8.42
N PHE A 150 11.89 -12.40 -8.30
CA PHE A 150 10.46 -12.42 -8.04
C PHE A 150 9.81 -11.21 -8.72
N ASN A 151 8.52 -11.31 -8.99
CA ASN A 151 7.76 -10.18 -9.53
C ASN A 151 7.23 -9.33 -8.38
N LEU A 152 7.63 -8.05 -8.36
CA LEU A 152 7.17 -7.09 -7.38
C LEU A 152 7.06 -5.72 -8.02
N THR A 153 5.88 -5.18 -8.05
CA THR A 153 5.63 -3.79 -8.41
C THR A 153 4.96 -3.07 -7.25
N GLY A 154 4.98 -1.75 -7.27
CA GLY A 154 4.33 -0.99 -6.22
C GLY A 154 4.91 0.40 -6.03
N ILE A 155 4.24 1.19 -5.20
CA ILE A 155 4.72 2.51 -4.81
C ILE A 155 4.56 2.63 -3.29
N LEU A 156 5.67 2.84 -2.60
CA LEU A 156 5.68 3.12 -1.17
C LEU A 156 5.92 4.62 -0.96
N TYR A 157 5.09 5.23 -0.13
CA TYR A 157 5.15 6.63 0.22
C TYR A 157 5.57 6.81 1.68
N PHE A 158 6.46 7.76 1.93
CA PHE A 158 6.78 8.22 3.27
C PHE A 158 5.82 9.34 3.66
N PRO A 159 4.86 9.08 4.55
CA PRO A 159 3.91 10.10 5.00
C PRO A 159 4.57 11.06 5.98
N ARG A 160 3.96 12.23 6.19
CA ARG A 160 4.26 13.07 7.35
C ARG A 160 3.66 12.45 8.60
N ILE A 161 4.50 12.27 9.64
CA ILE A 161 4.06 11.65 10.89
C ILE A 161 3.42 12.72 11.78
N LYS A 162 2.12 12.60 12.01
CA LYS A 162 1.40 13.38 13.02
C LYS A 162 1.41 12.64 14.37
N SER A 163 1.11 13.35 15.46
CA SER A 163 1.23 12.87 16.84
C SER A 163 0.45 11.57 17.18
N ASN A 164 -0.36 11.06 16.30
CA ASN A 164 -1.19 9.87 16.51
C ASN A 164 -0.75 8.72 15.60
N ILE A 165 0.35 8.06 15.97
CA ILE A 165 1.02 7.00 15.20
C ILE A 165 0.11 5.78 14.97
N GLU A 166 -0.73 5.42 15.94
CA GLU A 166 -1.62 4.24 15.83
C GLU A 166 -2.65 4.35 14.69
N LEU A 167 -3.11 5.57 14.37
CA LEU A 167 -4.05 5.80 13.28
C LEU A 167 -3.40 5.75 11.88
N GLN A 168 -2.08 5.64 11.81
CA GLN A 168 -1.33 5.66 10.55
C GLN A 168 -0.83 4.26 10.14
N ARG A 169 -0.99 3.25 10.98
CA ARG A 169 -0.63 1.87 10.65
C ARG A 169 -1.57 1.28 9.59
N ASN A 170 -1.07 0.26 8.87
CA ASN A 170 -1.85 -0.53 7.91
C ASN A 170 -2.46 0.30 6.77
N LYS A 171 -1.66 1.18 6.18
CA LYS A 171 -2.03 1.95 4.99
C LYS A 171 -1.42 1.42 3.69
N ILE A 172 -0.61 0.37 3.77
CA ILE A 172 -0.11 -0.32 2.59
C ILE A 172 -1.17 -1.33 2.14
N GLN A 173 -1.56 -1.24 0.88
CA GLN A 173 -2.52 -2.15 0.26
C GLN A 173 -1.77 -3.20 -0.56
N LEU A 174 -2.06 -4.47 -0.30
CA LEU A 174 -1.49 -5.59 -1.05
C LEU A 174 -2.45 -5.98 -2.17
N TYR A 175 -1.87 -6.14 -3.35
CA TYR A 175 -2.52 -6.65 -4.55
C TYR A 175 -1.81 -7.91 -5.06
N CYS A 176 -2.52 -8.72 -5.81
CA CYS A 176 -1.99 -9.82 -6.60
C CYS A 176 -2.58 -9.73 -8.01
N ASN A 177 -1.76 -9.39 -9.00
CA ASN A 177 -2.20 -9.08 -10.35
C ASN A 177 -3.35 -8.05 -10.37
N GLN A 178 -3.14 -6.92 -9.69
CA GLN A 178 -4.10 -5.80 -9.59
C GLN A 178 -5.42 -6.14 -8.87
N VAL A 179 -5.56 -7.32 -8.28
CA VAL A 179 -6.70 -7.70 -7.45
C VAL A 179 -6.36 -7.46 -5.99
N PHE A 180 -7.16 -6.66 -5.29
CA PHE A 180 -6.95 -6.38 -3.87
C PHE A 180 -6.98 -7.66 -3.02
N VAL A 181 -6.00 -7.79 -2.12
CA VAL A 181 -5.87 -8.92 -1.19
C VAL A 181 -6.16 -8.49 0.23
N THR A 182 -5.36 -7.57 0.77
CA THR A 182 -5.45 -7.13 2.16
C THR A 182 -4.71 -5.81 2.36
N ASP A 183 -5.02 -5.11 3.43
CA ASP A 183 -4.27 -3.97 3.96
C ASP A 183 -3.40 -4.35 5.19
N GLN A 184 -3.44 -5.62 5.59
CA GLN A 184 -2.59 -6.17 6.65
C GLN A 184 -1.37 -6.84 6.02
N VAL A 185 -0.27 -6.09 5.92
CA VAL A 185 0.97 -6.53 5.24
C VAL A 185 2.05 -7.04 6.20
N GLU A 186 1.64 -7.45 7.40
CA GLU A 186 2.53 -8.04 8.39
C GLU A 186 3.27 -9.25 7.82
N GLY A 187 4.58 -9.30 8.04
CA GLY A 187 5.44 -10.37 7.51
C GLY A 187 5.94 -10.15 6.07
N ILE A 188 5.26 -9.32 5.25
CA ILE A 188 5.74 -8.92 3.91
C ILE A 188 6.61 -7.67 4.04
N VAL A 189 6.12 -6.68 4.77
CA VAL A 189 6.84 -5.45 5.05
C VAL A 189 7.35 -5.53 6.48
N PRO A 190 8.63 -5.20 6.72
CA PRO A 190 9.16 -5.11 8.08
C PRO A 190 8.32 -4.20 8.97
N GLU A 191 8.22 -4.52 10.25
CA GLU A 191 7.34 -3.80 11.17
C GLU A 191 7.61 -2.29 11.21
N PHE A 192 8.88 -1.87 11.19
CA PHE A 192 9.25 -0.45 11.18
C PHE A 192 8.80 0.31 9.92
N LEU A 193 8.46 -0.41 8.83
CA LEU A 193 7.94 0.15 7.59
C LEU A 193 6.41 0.05 7.47
N THR A 194 5.70 -0.50 8.45
CA THR A 194 4.23 -0.60 8.43
C THR A 194 3.52 0.76 8.53
N LEU A 195 4.26 1.80 8.90
CA LEU A 195 3.79 3.19 8.90
C LEU A 195 3.84 3.84 7.51
N LEU A 196 4.47 3.21 6.53
CA LEU A 196 4.44 3.68 5.14
C LEU A 196 3.04 3.54 4.57
N HIS A 197 2.75 4.37 3.59
CA HIS A 197 1.55 4.29 2.78
C HIS A 197 1.87 3.70 1.42
N GLY A 198 0.87 3.22 0.67
CA GLY A 198 1.08 2.85 -0.72
C GLY A 198 0.47 1.53 -1.13
N VAL A 199 1.07 0.97 -2.16
CA VAL A 199 0.61 -0.24 -2.82
C VAL A 199 1.78 -1.18 -3.06
N ILE A 200 1.56 -2.46 -2.83
CA ILE A 200 2.46 -3.55 -3.22
C ILE A 200 1.63 -4.53 -4.06
N ASP A 201 2.14 -4.91 -5.22
CA ASP A 201 1.51 -5.91 -6.10
C ASP A 201 2.54 -6.98 -6.45
N SER A 202 2.24 -8.22 -6.10
CA SER A 202 3.12 -9.35 -6.39
C SER A 202 2.33 -10.65 -6.55
N PRO A 203 2.47 -11.36 -7.69
CA PRO A 203 1.90 -12.69 -7.87
C PRO A 203 2.67 -13.77 -7.10
N ASP A 204 3.90 -13.47 -6.66
CA ASP A 204 4.80 -14.43 -6.00
C ASP A 204 4.60 -14.50 -4.48
N ILE A 205 3.69 -13.69 -3.94
CA ILE A 205 3.28 -13.78 -2.54
C ILE A 205 2.25 -14.89 -2.42
N PRO A 206 2.54 -16.00 -1.69
CA PRO A 206 1.63 -17.12 -1.57
C PRO A 206 0.41 -16.70 -0.75
N LEU A 207 -0.75 -16.78 -1.39
CA LEU A 207 -2.04 -16.53 -0.79
C LEU A 207 -2.69 -17.87 -0.45
N ASN A 208 -3.46 -17.94 0.64
CA ASN A 208 -4.35 -19.05 0.86
C ASN A 208 -5.49 -19.02 -0.17
N VAL A 209 -6.28 -20.09 -0.21
CA VAL A 209 -7.38 -20.25 -1.16
C VAL A 209 -8.42 -19.13 -1.08
N SER A 210 -8.64 -18.58 0.13
CA SER A 210 -9.56 -17.45 0.36
C SER A 210 -8.93 -16.09 0.10
N ARG A 211 -7.61 -16.04 -0.20
CA ARG A 211 -6.81 -14.81 -0.34
C ARG A 211 -6.80 -13.91 0.90
N SER A 212 -7.26 -14.41 2.03
CA SER A 212 -7.40 -13.64 3.27
C SER A 212 -6.24 -13.81 4.24
N TYR A 213 -5.29 -14.68 3.95
CA TYR A 213 -4.17 -15.00 4.84
C TYR A 213 -2.87 -15.17 4.06
N LEU A 214 -1.82 -14.54 4.57
CA LEU A 214 -0.46 -14.64 4.03
C LEU A 214 0.24 -15.84 4.64
N GLN A 215 0.79 -16.71 3.81
CA GLN A 215 1.63 -17.81 4.29
C GLN A 215 3.07 -17.31 4.44
N SER A 216 3.69 -17.58 5.60
CA SER A 216 5.12 -17.31 5.78
C SER A 216 5.93 -18.23 4.87
N ASP A 217 6.54 -17.65 3.83
CA ASP A 217 7.32 -18.38 2.82
C ASP A 217 8.70 -17.73 2.65
N ALA A 218 9.61 -18.51 2.06
CA ALA A 218 10.95 -18.04 1.70
C ALA A 218 10.92 -16.84 0.73
N ASN A 219 9.93 -16.77 -0.16
CA ASN A 219 9.75 -15.65 -1.08
C ASN A 219 9.33 -14.38 -0.36
N VAL A 220 8.42 -14.46 0.61
CA VAL A 220 8.01 -13.32 1.45
C VAL A 220 9.22 -12.71 2.17
N LYS A 221 10.11 -13.55 2.73
CA LYS A 221 11.35 -13.08 3.36
C LYS A 221 12.29 -12.37 2.38
N LYS A 222 12.40 -12.87 1.14
CA LYS A 222 13.21 -12.23 0.09
C LYS A 222 12.64 -10.87 -0.31
N ILE A 223 11.31 -10.79 -0.48
CA ILE A 223 10.59 -9.55 -0.79
C ILE A 223 10.79 -8.53 0.35
N SER A 224 10.61 -8.94 1.59
CA SER A 224 10.83 -8.10 2.77
C SER A 224 12.25 -7.52 2.82
N LYS A 225 13.27 -8.36 2.64
CA LYS A 225 14.68 -7.92 2.57
C LYS A 225 14.94 -6.95 1.41
N TYR A 226 14.34 -7.21 0.26
CA TYR A 226 14.45 -6.32 -0.89
C TYR A 226 13.85 -4.95 -0.62
N ILE A 227 12.64 -4.89 -0.06
CA ILE A 227 11.98 -3.64 0.33
C ILE A 227 12.86 -2.87 1.33
N THR A 228 13.35 -3.54 2.39
CA THR A 228 14.27 -2.94 3.37
C THR A 228 15.49 -2.32 2.70
N LYS A 229 16.13 -3.06 1.79
CA LYS A 229 17.27 -2.56 1.03
C LYS A 229 16.91 -1.33 0.20
N LYS A 230 15.82 -1.37 -0.56
CA LYS A 230 15.38 -0.24 -1.41
C LYS A 230 15.05 1.00 -0.61
N VAL A 231 14.44 0.83 0.56
CA VAL A 231 14.17 1.92 1.49
C VAL A 231 15.48 2.54 1.98
N ALA A 232 16.43 1.74 2.44
CA ALA A 232 17.73 2.23 2.89
C ALA A 232 18.50 2.94 1.77
N ASP A 233 18.54 2.35 0.56
CA ASP A 233 19.21 2.93 -0.62
C ASP A 233 18.59 4.29 -0.99
N ARG A 234 17.27 4.43 -0.92
CA ARG A 234 16.57 5.70 -1.21
C ARG A 234 16.84 6.76 -0.17
N LEU A 235 16.82 6.41 1.11
CA LEU A 235 17.14 7.33 2.20
C LEU A 235 18.59 7.82 2.09
N ALA A 236 19.53 6.92 1.82
CA ALA A 236 20.93 7.27 1.58
C ALA A 236 21.12 8.21 0.37
N SER A 237 20.37 7.97 -0.72
CA SER A 237 20.40 8.85 -1.90
C SER A 237 19.90 10.26 -1.54
N ILE A 238 18.75 10.40 -0.89
CA ILE A 238 18.19 11.70 -0.51
C ILE A 238 19.18 12.44 0.42
N PHE A 239 19.76 11.75 1.40
CA PHE A 239 20.77 12.32 2.30
C PHE A 239 21.98 12.85 1.54
N LYS A 240 22.46 12.10 0.55
CA LYS A 240 23.63 12.47 -0.26
C LYS A 240 23.33 13.60 -1.25
N ASP A 241 22.15 13.58 -1.86
CA ASP A 241 21.78 14.52 -2.93
C ASP A 241 21.44 15.91 -2.38
N ASP A 242 20.71 15.97 -1.25
CA ASP A 242 20.37 17.22 -0.56
C ASP A 242 20.24 16.99 0.96
N ARG A 243 21.36 17.13 1.64
CA ARG A 243 21.44 16.98 3.11
C ARG A 243 20.51 17.97 3.83
N LYS A 244 20.40 19.21 3.35
CA LYS A 244 19.55 20.22 4.03
C LYS A 244 18.08 19.88 3.95
N ASP A 245 17.61 19.42 2.80
CA ASP A 245 16.25 18.94 2.63
C ASP A 245 15.98 17.69 3.50
N TYR A 246 16.97 16.79 3.60
CA TYR A 246 16.90 15.61 4.47
C TYR A 246 16.79 15.99 5.95
N GLU A 247 17.60 16.96 6.42
CA GLU A 247 17.56 17.47 7.79
C GLU A 247 16.18 18.09 8.12
N GLN A 248 15.56 18.80 7.18
CA GLN A 248 14.20 19.36 7.35
C GLN A 248 13.12 18.27 7.51
N LYS A 249 13.34 17.11 6.89
CA LYS A 249 12.44 15.95 6.95
C LYS A 249 12.77 15.02 8.13
N TRP A 250 13.87 15.25 8.86
CA TRP A 250 14.37 14.32 9.87
C TRP A 250 13.37 14.02 10.98
N ASP A 251 12.61 15.01 11.44
CA ASP A 251 11.64 14.80 12.51
C ASP A 251 10.53 13.83 12.12
N ASP A 252 10.16 13.76 10.83
CA ASP A 252 9.24 12.77 10.28
C ASP A 252 9.92 11.42 10.00
N LEU A 253 11.21 11.43 9.62
CA LEU A 253 11.95 10.23 9.22
C LEU A 253 12.54 9.45 10.39
N LYS A 254 12.91 10.14 11.47
CA LYS A 254 13.65 9.54 12.59
C LYS A 254 12.96 8.33 13.20
N ILE A 255 11.61 8.29 13.21
CA ILE A 255 10.88 7.17 13.78
C ILE A 255 11.08 5.89 12.96
N PHE A 256 11.02 5.98 11.65
CA PHE A 256 11.27 4.85 10.75
C PHE A 256 12.71 4.36 10.87
N ILE A 257 13.66 5.31 10.84
CA ILE A 257 15.09 5.01 10.84
C ILE A 257 15.51 4.43 12.18
N ASN A 258 15.18 5.08 13.29
CA ASN A 258 15.58 4.62 14.61
C ASN A 258 14.94 3.27 14.96
N TYR A 259 13.64 3.08 14.64
CA TYR A 259 13.00 1.80 14.89
C TYR A 259 13.59 0.70 14.00
N GLY A 260 13.86 1.00 12.73
CA GLY A 260 14.52 0.07 11.82
C GLY A 260 15.92 -0.35 12.32
N MET A 261 16.72 0.61 12.77
CA MET A 261 18.06 0.35 13.34
C MET A 261 18.01 -0.49 14.63
N LEU A 262 16.97 -0.32 15.44
CA LEU A 262 16.80 -1.11 16.68
C LEU A 262 16.26 -2.52 16.42
N SER A 263 15.52 -2.72 15.34
CA SER A 263 14.81 -3.97 15.07
C SER A 263 15.49 -4.88 14.04
N GLN A 264 16.43 -4.35 13.23
CA GLN A 264 17.05 -5.10 12.13
C GLN A 264 18.55 -4.71 11.94
N ASP A 265 19.44 -5.64 12.20
CA ASP A 265 20.90 -5.44 12.05
C ASP A 265 21.28 -5.07 10.60
N ASP A 266 20.68 -5.75 9.59
CA ASP A 266 20.92 -5.46 8.17
C ASP A 266 20.53 -4.01 7.79
N PHE A 267 19.51 -3.45 8.44
CA PHE A 267 19.10 -2.07 8.24
C PHE A 267 20.01 -1.11 9.01
N TYR A 268 20.41 -1.45 10.23
CA TYR A 268 21.36 -0.67 11.02
C TYR A 268 22.65 -0.43 10.25
N ASP A 269 23.25 -1.48 9.67
CA ASP A 269 24.49 -1.38 8.93
C ASP A 269 24.41 -0.44 7.73
N ARG A 270 23.22 -0.26 7.15
CA ARG A 270 22.99 0.67 6.05
C ARG A 270 22.64 2.08 6.52
N ALA A 271 21.89 2.18 7.62
CA ALA A 271 21.33 3.45 8.09
C ALA A 271 22.27 4.29 8.94
N LYS A 272 23.28 3.67 9.59
CA LYS A 272 24.23 4.36 10.48
C LYS A 272 24.95 5.54 9.83
N ASP A 273 25.13 5.51 8.49
CA ASP A 273 25.87 6.54 7.76
C ASP A 273 25.00 7.78 7.43
N PHE A 274 23.66 7.65 7.48
CA PHE A 274 22.70 8.74 7.23
C PHE A 274 21.71 9.00 8.38
N ALA A 275 21.78 8.22 9.44
CA ALA A 275 21.03 8.52 10.66
C ALA A 275 21.62 9.75 11.35
N LEU A 276 20.73 10.65 11.83
CA LEU A 276 21.15 11.91 12.40
C LEU A 276 20.86 11.98 13.89
N LEU A 277 21.78 12.67 14.59
CA LEU A 277 21.59 13.19 15.93
C LEU A 277 21.30 14.69 15.82
N LYS A 278 20.41 15.20 16.65
CA LYS A 278 20.09 16.63 16.75
C LYS A 278 20.59 17.14 18.09
N ASP A 279 21.42 18.18 18.08
CA ASP A 279 21.89 18.81 19.32
C ASP A 279 20.82 19.74 19.93
N VAL A 280 21.10 20.25 21.12
CA VAL A 280 20.22 21.15 21.86
C VAL A 280 20.03 22.53 21.19
N ASP A 281 20.88 22.87 20.23
CA ASP A 281 20.82 24.10 19.44
C ASP A 281 20.15 23.88 18.08
N GLY A 282 19.69 22.63 17.80
CA GLY A 282 18.95 22.28 16.60
C GLY A 282 19.83 21.92 15.39
N LYS A 283 21.13 21.73 15.57
CA LYS A 283 22.02 21.29 14.50
C LYS A 283 22.00 19.77 14.37
N TYR A 284 22.21 19.29 13.14
CA TYR A 284 22.20 17.87 12.83
C TYR A 284 23.59 17.34 12.52
N PHE A 285 23.88 16.14 13.01
CA PHE A 285 25.15 15.45 12.84
C PHE A 285 24.89 13.97 12.52
N THR A 286 25.72 13.38 11.65
CA THR A 286 25.83 11.92 11.61
C THR A 286 26.53 11.41 12.86
N TYR A 287 26.44 10.11 13.12
CA TYR A 287 27.14 9.52 14.29
C TYR A 287 28.64 9.76 14.26
N ASP A 288 29.29 9.70 13.09
CA ASP A 288 30.72 9.91 12.98
C ASP A 288 31.12 11.39 13.09
N GLU A 289 30.30 12.31 12.54
CA GLU A 289 30.48 13.75 12.76
C GLU A 289 30.35 14.09 14.24
N TYR A 290 29.34 13.53 14.92
CA TYR A 290 29.14 13.78 16.34
C TYR A 290 30.26 13.18 17.21
N LYS A 291 30.71 11.95 16.93
CA LYS A 291 31.89 11.35 17.59
C LYS A 291 33.12 12.24 17.48
N THR A 292 33.36 12.77 16.28
CA THR A 292 34.50 13.66 16.03
C THR A 292 34.34 14.95 16.82
N LEU A 293 33.15 15.53 16.88
CA LEU A 293 32.86 16.76 17.60
C LEU A 293 33.11 16.64 19.10
N ILE A 294 32.69 15.52 19.73
CA ILE A 294 32.73 15.36 21.19
C ILE A 294 34.04 14.76 21.70
N LYS A 295 34.91 14.23 20.81
CA LYS A 295 36.08 13.43 21.17
C LYS A 295 36.98 14.10 22.20
N ASP A 296 37.25 15.39 22.01
CA ASP A 296 38.24 16.10 22.87
C ASP A 296 37.62 16.52 24.22
N ASN A 297 36.31 16.72 24.31
CA ASN A 297 35.65 17.26 25.49
C ASN A 297 34.83 16.22 26.27
N GLN A 298 34.47 15.10 25.66
CA GLN A 298 33.61 14.08 26.24
C GLN A 298 34.24 12.68 26.21
N THR A 299 35.56 12.61 26.40
CA THR A 299 36.28 11.35 26.60
C THR A 299 36.61 11.19 28.11
N ASP A 300 36.20 10.06 28.68
CA ASP A 300 36.49 9.76 30.08
C ASP A 300 37.97 9.40 30.28
N LYS A 301 38.36 9.21 31.55
CA LYS A 301 39.74 8.85 31.95
C LYS A 301 40.18 7.48 31.39
N ASP A 302 39.25 6.62 31.00
CA ASP A 302 39.52 5.29 30.48
C ASP A 302 39.55 5.28 28.93
N GLY A 303 39.37 6.47 28.31
CA GLY A 303 39.41 6.65 26.85
C GLY A 303 38.08 6.37 26.14
N ASN A 304 36.98 6.21 26.88
CA ASN A 304 35.64 5.98 26.29
C ASN A 304 34.94 7.31 26.00
N LEU A 305 34.25 7.39 24.87
CA LEU A 305 33.38 8.53 24.55
C LEU A 305 32.11 8.50 25.41
N VAL A 306 31.81 9.62 26.05
CA VAL A 306 30.61 9.82 26.85
C VAL A 306 29.61 10.66 26.06
N TYR A 307 28.46 10.07 25.72
CA TYR A 307 27.38 10.76 24.99
C TYR A 307 26.45 11.41 26.01
N LEU A 308 26.47 12.73 26.09
CA LEU A 308 25.50 13.49 26.88
C LEU A 308 24.26 13.70 26.06
N TYR A 309 23.09 13.47 26.65
CA TYR A 309 21.81 13.70 25.98
C TYR A 309 20.80 14.34 26.95
N ALA A 310 19.82 15.05 26.37
CA ALA A 310 18.69 15.60 27.09
C ALA A 310 17.38 15.13 26.46
N ASN A 311 16.40 14.77 27.26
CA ASN A 311 15.06 14.40 26.82
C ASN A 311 14.10 15.60 26.79
N ASP A 312 14.32 16.53 27.70
CA ASP A 312 13.50 17.74 27.86
C ASP A 312 14.41 18.97 28.01
N LYS A 313 14.47 19.77 26.95
CA LYS A 313 15.33 20.97 26.91
C LYS A 313 14.97 22.00 27.98
N GLU A 314 13.69 22.16 28.30
CA GLU A 314 13.23 23.14 29.28
C GLU A 314 13.42 22.61 30.71
N GLY A 315 13.00 21.38 30.98
CA GLY A 315 13.13 20.75 32.30
C GLY A 315 14.58 20.46 32.70
N GLU A 316 15.45 20.22 31.73
CA GLU A 316 16.85 19.90 31.95
C GLU A 316 17.82 21.09 31.70
N TYR A 317 17.29 22.30 31.60
CA TYR A 317 18.03 23.51 31.22
C TYR A 317 19.32 23.72 32.04
N SER A 318 19.24 23.57 33.35
CA SER A 318 20.40 23.78 34.24
C SER A 318 21.57 22.79 33.99
N TYR A 319 21.22 21.55 33.65
CA TYR A 319 22.22 20.52 33.31
C TYR A 319 22.83 20.78 31.92
N ILE A 320 22.02 21.20 30.97
CA ILE A 320 22.47 21.56 29.61
C ILE A 320 23.46 22.74 29.69
N GLU A 321 23.11 23.80 30.41
CA GLU A 321 24.01 24.96 30.59
C GLU A 321 25.29 24.58 31.33
N ALA A 322 25.21 23.73 32.35
CA ALA A 322 26.41 23.24 33.04
C ALA A 322 27.34 22.43 32.12
N ALA A 323 26.76 21.64 31.20
CA ALA A 323 27.52 20.89 30.20
C ALA A 323 28.15 21.79 29.13
N LYS A 324 27.46 22.84 28.69
CA LYS A 324 27.98 23.82 27.71
C LYS A 324 29.13 24.67 28.22
N ASN A 325 29.20 24.89 29.51
CA ASN A 325 30.22 25.75 30.15
C ASN A 325 31.48 24.99 30.52
N LYS A 326 31.60 23.71 30.24
CA LYS A 326 32.79 22.88 30.41
C LYS A 326 33.46 22.56 29.09
#